data_f0054c43cac4629360b15ab1fa020c4b
#
_entry.id   f0054c43cac4629360b15ab1fa020c4b
#
_cell.length_a   1.000
_cell.length_b   1.000
_cell.length_c   1.000
_cell.angle_alpha   90.00
_cell.angle_beta   90.00
_cell.angle_gamma   90.00
#
_symmetry.space_group_name_H-M   'P 1'
#
loop_
_entity.id
_entity.type
_entity.pdbx_description
1 polymer ?
#
loop_
_entity_poly.entity_id
_entity_poly.type
_entity_poly.pdbx_seq_one_letter_code
_entity_poly.pdbx_strand_id
1 'polypeptide(L)'
;MEAFIYDAVRTPRGRGKTDGSLHEVTPIQLATQVLKAVRDRSQIDTVDVDDVILGCVSPVGEQGADIARVAVLNADYAQTVPGVQVNRFCASGLEAVNIAAAKVCSGEAGLAIGGGVESMSRVPMASDGGAWAMDPAVAYKTYFAPQGIGADVIATKFGISRDDADAYALDSQKRAKTAWDEGRFARSIVPVEDVIGKVLLDHDEHMRPDATMQSLGSLKPSFAALGEDMPGFDTIALLRYPELERVNHVHHAGNSSGIVDGAAAVLVGNKAMGEKYGIKPRARIKAMASIGSEPLIMLTGPEFVAGKLLDRAGMTKADIDLWELNEAFASVVLRYMQAMDLDHGRINVNGGAIAMGHPLGATGAMVLGTALDELERSGKGTALVNLCVGAGMGTGIIIERI
;
A
#
# COMPACT_ATOMS: atom_id res chain seq x y z
N MET A 1 23.16 12.86 -1.81
CA MET A 1 22.41 13.91 -1.07
C MET A 1 21.39 13.23 -0.18
N GLU A 2 20.77 13.98 0.74
CA GLU A 2 19.65 13.46 1.57
C GLU A 2 18.32 13.79 0.90
N ALA A 3 17.34 12.90 1.06
CA ALA A 3 15.98 13.11 0.60
C ALA A 3 15.05 13.27 1.81
N PHE A 4 14.15 14.24 1.70
CA PHE A 4 13.19 14.61 2.73
C PHE A 4 11.77 14.51 2.20
N ILE A 5 10.82 14.14 3.06
CA ILE A 5 9.39 14.18 2.80
C ILE A 5 8.88 15.53 3.31
N TYR A 6 8.24 16.30 2.45
CA TYR A 6 7.66 17.62 2.76
C TYR A 6 6.16 17.58 2.97
N ASP A 7 5.45 16.78 2.16
CA ASP A 7 4.02 16.54 2.35
C ASP A 7 3.64 15.13 1.89
N ALA A 8 2.54 14.61 2.41
CA ALA A 8 1.94 13.35 2.02
C ALA A 8 0.42 13.49 2.09
N VAL A 9 -0.25 13.24 0.98
CA VAL A 9 -1.70 13.34 0.85
C VAL A 9 -2.29 12.09 0.23
N ARG A 10 -3.56 11.82 0.54
CA ARG A 10 -4.33 10.75 -0.07
C ARG A 10 -5.80 11.12 -0.22
N THR A 11 -6.47 10.52 -1.16
CA THR A 11 -7.94 10.49 -1.14
C THR A 11 -8.42 9.61 0.02
N PRO A 12 -9.67 9.77 0.50
CA PRO A 12 -10.36 8.66 1.12
C PRO A 12 -10.45 7.49 0.14
N ARG A 13 -10.70 6.28 0.67
CA ARG A 13 -10.83 5.05 -0.12
C ARG A 13 -12.29 4.75 -0.36
N GLY A 14 -12.73 4.77 -1.62
CA GLY A 14 -14.08 4.39 -2.03
C GLY A 14 -14.22 2.89 -2.21
N ARG A 15 -15.37 2.30 -1.93
CA ARG A 15 -15.60 0.87 -2.18
C ARG A 15 -15.41 0.53 -3.66
N GLY A 16 -14.62 -0.49 -3.95
CA GLY A 16 -14.29 -0.96 -5.31
C GLY A 16 -15.44 -1.73 -5.98
N LYS A 17 -16.61 -1.12 -6.06
CA LYS A 17 -17.83 -1.66 -6.67
C LYS A 17 -18.52 -0.59 -7.50
N THR A 18 -19.42 -1.00 -8.39
CA THR A 18 -20.19 -0.09 -9.25
C THR A 18 -21.14 0.84 -8.46
N ASP A 19 -21.48 0.48 -7.24
CA ASP A 19 -22.26 1.31 -6.30
C ASP A 19 -21.38 2.04 -5.26
N GLY A 20 -20.04 1.99 -5.40
CA GLY A 20 -19.09 2.71 -4.54
C GLY A 20 -19.06 4.20 -4.85
N SER A 21 -18.83 5.02 -3.83
CA SER A 21 -18.89 6.49 -3.93
C SER A 21 -17.90 7.10 -4.92
N LEU A 22 -16.80 6.39 -5.26
CA LEU A 22 -15.80 6.86 -6.22
C LEU A 22 -15.90 6.23 -7.60
N HIS A 23 -16.91 5.37 -7.85
CA HIS A 23 -17.05 4.70 -9.16
C HIS A 23 -17.20 5.69 -10.32
N GLU A 24 -17.91 6.80 -10.14
CA GLU A 24 -18.10 7.82 -11.18
C GLU A 24 -16.89 8.78 -11.32
N VAL A 25 -15.88 8.66 -10.45
CA VAL A 25 -14.64 9.43 -10.54
C VAL A 25 -13.59 8.63 -11.27
N THR A 26 -13.12 9.14 -12.41
CA THR A 26 -12.10 8.43 -13.20
C THR A 26 -10.77 8.35 -12.47
N PRO A 27 -9.93 7.31 -12.71
CA PRO A 27 -8.61 7.21 -12.08
C PRO A 27 -7.76 8.45 -12.32
N ILE A 28 -7.85 9.07 -13.50
CA ILE A 28 -7.13 10.29 -13.81
C ILE A 28 -7.57 11.46 -12.93
N GLN A 29 -8.86 11.58 -12.62
CA GLN A 29 -9.38 12.61 -11.71
C GLN A 29 -8.91 12.39 -10.27
N LEU A 30 -8.85 11.15 -9.79
CA LEU A 30 -8.30 10.82 -8.47
C LEU A 30 -6.83 11.24 -8.37
N ALA A 31 -6.00 10.85 -9.35
CA ALA A 31 -4.59 11.23 -9.40
C ALA A 31 -4.40 12.75 -9.50
N THR A 32 -5.21 13.42 -10.33
CA THR A 32 -5.18 14.88 -10.50
C THR A 32 -5.45 15.62 -9.19
N GLN A 33 -6.45 15.20 -8.41
CA GLN A 33 -6.82 15.89 -7.16
C GLN A 33 -5.70 15.81 -6.11
N VAL A 34 -5.02 14.68 -5.96
CA VAL A 34 -3.88 14.58 -5.02
C VAL A 34 -2.66 15.35 -5.51
N LEU A 35 -2.40 15.44 -6.82
CA LEU A 35 -1.33 16.29 -7.37
C LEU A 35 -1.63 17.78 -7.13
N LYS A 36 -2.85 18.24 -7.42
CA LYS A 36 -3.28 19.61 -7.12
C LYS A 36 -3.13 19.93 -5.63
N ALA A 37 -3.57 19.01 -4.76
CA ALA A 37 -3.46 19.20 -3.31
C ALA A 37 -2.01 19.36 -2.83
N VAL A 38 -1.07 18.55 -3.34
CA VAL A 38 0.37 18.69 -3.00
C VAL A 38 0.90 20.04 -3.45
N ARG A 39 0.64 20.45 -4.71
CA ARG A 39 1.05 21.74 -5.23
C ARG A 39 0.53 22.90 -4.39
N ASP A 40 -0.78 22.91 -4.16
CA ASP A 40 -1.47 24.05 -3.54
C ASP A 40 -1.13 24.16 -2.04
N ARG A 41 -0.98 23.03 -1.33
CA ARG A 41 -0.60 23.02 0.09
C ARG A 41 0.86 23.42 0.31
N SER A 42 1.74 23.00 -0.59
CA SER A 42 3.17 23.30 -0.51
C SER A 42 3.56 24.61 -1.20
N GLN A 43 2.63 25.25 -1.92
CA GLN A 43 2.83 26.51 -2.65
C GLN A 43 4.07 26.46 -3.57
N ILE A 44 4.33 25.30 -4.18
CA ILE A 44 5.46 25.11 -5.08
C ILE A 44 5.12 25.58 -6.50
N ASP A 45 6.11 26.15 -7.18
CA ASP A 45 6.05 26.32 -8.63
C ASP A 45 6.33 24.96 -9.29
N THR A 46 5.38 24.49 -10.09
CA THR A 46 5.48 23.17 -10.69
C THR A 46 6.62 23.05 -11.71
N VAL A 47 7.16 24.15 -12.21
CA VAL A 47 8.36 24.14 -13.09
C VAL A 47 9.58 23.53 -12.41
N ASP A 48 9.63 23.54 -11.08
CA ASP A 48 10.72 22.97 -10.29
C ASP A 48 10.50 21.49 -9.91
N VAL A 49 9.39 20.90 -10.30
CA VAL A 49 9.16 19.47 -10.13
C VAL A 49 9.85 18.72 -11.27
N ASP A 50 10.92 18.01 -10.93
CA ASP A 50 11.76 17.32 -11.92
C ASP A 50 11.11 16.02 -12.44
N ASP A 51 10.26 15.35 -11.62
CA ASP A 51 9.56 14.14 -12.05
C ASP A 51 8.35 13.82 -11.17
N VAL A 52 7.36 13.14 -11.76
CA VAL A 52 6.20 12.57 -11.06
C VAL A 52 6.13 11.07 -11.34
N ILE A 53 6.32 10.26 -10.31
CA ILE A 53 6.31 8.80 -10.39
C ILE A 53 5.03 8.28 -9.75
N LEU A 54 4.15 7.63 -10.50
CA LEU A 54 2.92 7.05 -9.96
C LEU A 54 2.89 5.52 -10.11
N GLY A 55 2.59 4.85 -9.01
CA GLY A 55 2.25 3.44 -8.99
C GLY A 55 0.86 3.19 -9.58
N CYS A 56 0.75 2.19 -10.47
CA CYS A 56 -0.51 1.68 -10.97
C CYS A 56 -0.34 0.22 -11.36
N VAL A 57 -1.18 -0.66 -10.81
CA VAL A 57 -0.99 -2.12 -10.95
C VAL A 57 -1.69 -2.68 -12.17
N SER A 58 -2.86 -2.14 -12.52
CA SER A 58 -3.59 -2.53 -13.74
C SER A 58 -3.55 -1.40 -14.77
N PRO A 59 -2.40 -1.20 -15.48
CA PRO A 59 -2.18 -0.06 -16.37
C PRO A 59 -2.85 -0.25 -17.74
N VAL A 60 -4.15 -0.51 -17.74
CA VAL A 60 -4.95 -0.73 -18.95
C VAL A 60 -6.21 0.12 -18.93
N GLY A 61 -6.84 0.31 -20.10
CA GLY A 61 -8.04 1.13 -20.22
C GLY A 61 -7.81 2.55 -19.68
N GLU A 62 -8.64 2.98 -18.75
CA GLU A 62 -8.57 4.32 -18.14
C GLU A 62 -7.32 4.56 -17.28
N GLN A 63 -6.59 3.50 -16.91
CA GLN A 63 -5.32 3.57 -16.15
C GLN A 63 -4.10 3.38 -17.06
N GLY A 64 -4.30 3.22 -18.36
CA GLY A 64 -3.22 3.04 -19.34
C GLY A 64 -2.56 4.33 -19.79
N ALA A 65 -1.68 4.20 -20.79
CA ALA A 65 -1.04 5.29 -21.51
C ALA A 65 -0.29 6.31 -20.61
N ASP A 66 0.48 5.78 -19.64
CA ASP A 66 1.25 6.60 -18.69
C ASP A 66 0.35 7.59 -17.92
N ILE A 67 -0.49 7.06 -17.05
CA ILE A 67 -1.41 7.85 -16.22
C ILE A 67 -0.69 8.94 -15.40
N ALA A 68 0.60 8.76 -15.06
CA ALA A 68 1.37 9.75 -14.32
C ALA A 68 1.55 11.03 -15.15
N ARG A 69 2.01 10.91 -16.40
CA ARG A 69 2.18 12.07 -17.27
C ARG A 69 0.85 12.73 -17.61
N VAL A 70 -0.19 11.94 -17.85
CA VAL A 70 -1.53 12.49 -18.13
C VAL A 70 -2.09 13.23 -16.91
N ALA A 71 -1.88 12.71 -15.69
CA ALA A 71 -2.29 13.39 -14.46
C ALA A 71 -1.56 14.71 -14.23
N VAL A 72 -0.26 14.77 -14.50
CA VAL A 72 0.56 16.00 -14.46
C VAL A 72 -0.05 17.09 -15.33
N LEU A 73 -0.38 16.76 -16.58
CA LEU A 73 -1.00 17.70 -17.52
C LEU A 73 -2.40 18.13 -17.06
N ASN A 74 -3.20 17.17 -16.59
CA ASN A 74 -4.56 17.44 -16.13
C ASN A 74 -4.61 18.19 -14.78
N ALA A 75 -3.52 18.17 -14.01
CA ALA A 75 -3.36 18.93 -12.77
C ALA A 75 -2.82 20.35 -13.00
N ASP A 76 -2.67 20.79 -14.24
CA ASP A 76 -2.13 22.10 -14.63
C ASP A 76 -0.69 22.32 -14.12
N TYR A 77 0.13 21.27 -14.08
CA TYR A 77 1.56 21.38 -13.86
C TYR A 77 2.26 21.92 -15.12
N ALA A 78 3.44 22.49 -14.97
CA ALA A 78 4.23 22.95 -16.11
C ALA A 78 4.44 21.81 -17.12
N GLN A 79 4.38 22.13 -18.42
CA GLN A 79 4.55 21.14 -19.49
C GLN A 79 5.94 20.47 -19.50
N THR A 80 6.90 21.09 -18.81
CA THR A 80 8.26 20.54 -18.63
C THR A 80 8.33 19.38 -17.64
N VAL A 81 7.31 19.20 -16.77
CA VAL A 81 7.30 18.12 -15.76
C VAL A 81 7.00 16.78 -16.42
N PRO A 82 7.92 15.85 -16.46
CA PRO A 82 7.68 14.49 -16.97
C PRO A 82 6.80 13.69 -16.01
N GLY A 83 6.42 12.50 -16.42
CA GLY A 83 5.76 11.53 -15.57
C GLY A 83 6.13 10.11 -15.97
N VAL A 84 6.16 9.21 -15.03
CA VAL A 84 6.38 7.79 -15.27
C VAL A 84 5.49 6.92 -14.40
N GLN A 85 4.89 5.92 -15.02
CA GLN A 85 4.08 4.92 -14.33
C GLN A 85 4.92 3.68 -14.01
N VAL A 86 4.78 3.16 -12.78
CA VAL A 86 5.52 1.97 -12.35
C VAL A 86 4.58 0.91 -11.79
N ASN A 87 4.94 -0.37 -11.97
CA ASN A 87 4.23 -1.50 -11.40
C ASN A 87 5.20 -2.37 -10.60
N ARG A 88 4.95 -2.45 -9.29
CA ARG A 88 5.50 -3.43 -8.35
C ARG A 88 4.35 -4.03 -7.52
N PHE A 89 3.26 -4.41 -8.19
CA PHE A 89 2.04 -4.91 -7.56
C PHE A 89 1.64 -4.06 -6.34
N CYS A 90 1.28 -4.66 -5.23
CA CYS A 90 0.82 -3.99 -4.00
C CYS A 90 1.75 -2.89 -3.47
N ALA A 91 3.03 -2.90 -3.80
CA ALA A 91 4.01 -1.90 -3.35
C ALA A 91 4.27 -0.79 -4.36
N SER A 92 3.54 -0.71 -5.48
CA SER A 92 3.81 0.26 -6.55
C SER A 92 3.89 1.70 -6.05
N GLY A 93 2.99 2.11 -5.16
CA GLY A 93 2.99 3.46 -4.59
C GLY A 93 4.21 3.74 -3.69
N LEU A 94 4.68 2.76 -2.91
CA LEU A 94 5.89 2.93 -2.10
C LEU A 94 7.14 2.91 -2.97
N GLU A 95 7.18 2.05 -3.99
CA GLU A 95 8.27 2.04 -4.97
C GLU A 95 8.37 3.36 -5.73
N ALA A 96 7.26 3.96 -6.09
CA ALA A 96 7.21 5.28 -6.71
C ALA A 96 7.86 6.35 -5.81
N VAL A 97 7.56 6.34 -4.51
CA VAL A 97 8.21 7.22 -3.52
C VAL A 97 9.69 6.90 -3.38
N ASN A 98 10.07 5.61 -3.35
CA ASN A 98 11.47 5.20 -3.28
C ASN A 98 12.27 5.66 -4.50
N ILE A 99 11.68 5.59 -5.71
CA ILE A 99 12.30 6.09 -6.95
C ILE A 99 12.45 7.61 -6.89
N ALA A 100 11.42 8.35 -6.49
CA ALA A 100 11.48 9.81 -6.30
C ALA A 100 12.61 10.19 -5.33
N ALA A 101 12.69 9.50 -4.19
CA ALA A 101 13.76 9.72 -3.21
C ALA A 101 15.14 9.36 -3.75
N ALA A 102 15.27 8.29 -4.54
CA ALA A 102 16.54 7.90 -5.17
C ALA A 102 17.01 8.95 -6.17
N LYS A 103 16.11 9.54 -6.98
CA LYS A 103 16.42 10.65 -7.89
C LYS A 103 16.91 11.89 -7.12
N VAL A 104 16.29 12.21 -5.99
CA VAL A 104 16.75 13.29 -5.11
C VAL A 104 18.12 12.98 -4.51
N CYS A 105 18.34 11.77 -3.99
CA CYS A 105 19.61 11.35 -3.41
C CYS A 105 20.76 11.35 -4.42
N SER A 106 20.50 10.97 -5.68
CA SER A 106 21.50 10.97 -6.75
C SER A 106 21.83 12.37 -7.28
N GLY A 107 20.97 13.36 -7.03
CA GLY A 107 21.09 14.71 -7.57
C GLY A 107 20.47 14.86 -8.98
N GLU A 108 19.77 13.84 -9.47
CA GLU A 108 18.98 13.93 -10.70
C GLU A 108 17.77 14.86 -10.54
N ALA A 109 17.16 14.86 -9.32
CA ALA A 109 16.03 15.71 -8.99
C ALA A 109 16.33 16.58 -7.76
N GLY A 110 15.84 17.82 -7.77
CA GLY A 110 15.75 18.68 -6.60
C GLY A 110 14.45 18.46 -5.86
N LEU A 111 13.36 18.30 -6.61
CA LEU A 111 12.00 18.08 -6.14
C LEU A 111 11.30 17.05 -7.02
N ALA A 112 10.69 16.03 -6.42
CA ALA A 112 9.95 15.00 -7.13
C ALA A 112 8.70 14.59 -6.34
N ILE A 113 7.72 14.02 -7.04
CA ILE A 113 6.50 13.47 -6.42
C ILE A 113 6.48 11.97 -6.67
N GLY A 114 6.36 11.19 -5.59
CA GLY A 114 6.07 9.76 -5.67
C GLY A 114 4.67 9.47 -5.12
N GLY A 115 3.94 8.57 -5.75
CA GLY A 115 2.58 8.28 -5.30
C GLY A 115 1.95 7.13 -6.06
N GLY A 116 0.65 7.16 -6.23
CA GLY A 116 -0.04 6.17 -7.06
C GLY A 116 -1.54 6.32 -7.07
N VAL A 117 -2.15 5.54 -7.94
CA VAL A 117 -3.60 5.50 -8.15
C VAL A 117 -4.04 4.08 -8.51
N GLU A 118 -5.20 3.69 -8.03
CA GLU A 118 -5.92 2.50 -8.49
C GLU A 118 -7.41 2.74 -8.36
N SER A 119 -8.17 2.49 -9.42
CA SER A 119 -9.63 2.45 -9.41
C SER A 119 -10.09 1.04 -9.73
N MET A 120 -10.23 0.23 -8.68
CA MET A 120 -10.55 -1.20 -8.81
C MET A 120 -12.02 -1.43 -9.12
N SER A 121 -12.88 -0.41 -8.94
CA SER A 121 -14.27 -0.45 -9.36
C SER A 121 -14.46 -0.29 -10.87
N ARG A 122 -13.52 0.41 -11.55
CA ARG A 122 -13.56 0.70 -12.99
C ARG A 122 -12.63 -0.20 -13.80
N VAL A 123 -11.43 -0.47 -13.29
CA VAL A 123 -10.45 -1.35 -13.91
C VAL A 123 -10.21 -2.55 -12.98
N PRO A 124 -10.86 -3.68 -13.21
CA PRO A 124 -10.76 -4.85 -12.35
C PRO A 124 -9.32 -5.36 -12.22
N MET A 125 -8.99 -5.89 -11.05
CA MET A 125 -7.70 -6.52 -10.80
C MET A 125 -7.41 -7.63 -11.81
N ALA A 126 -6.16 -7.74 -12.26
CA ALA A 126 -5.68 -8.66 -13.28
C ALA A 126 -6.17 -8.37 -14.72
N SER A 127 -6.76 -7.20 -14.99
CA SER A 127 -7.13 -6.78 -16.35
C SER A 127 -5.92 -6.62 -17.28
N ASP A 128 -4.72 -6.44 -16.73
CA ASP A 128 -3.45 -6.35 -17.45
C ASP A 128 -2.91 -7.71 -17.90
N GLY A 129 -3.49 -8.82 -17.43
CA GLY A 129 -3.07 -10.18 -17.79
C GLY A 129 -1.69 -10.51 -17.20
N GLY A 130 -0.86 -11.19 -18.00
CA GLY A 130 0.52 -11.44 -17.66
C GLY A 130 0.95 -12.90 -17.69
N ALA A 131 2.20 -13.12 -18.11
CA ALA A 131 2.76 -14.46 -18.32
C ALA A 131 2.83 -15.29 -17.03
N TRP A 132 2.91 -14.65 -15.88
CA TRP A 132 3.06 -15.36 -14.60
C TRP A 132 1.89 -16.34 -14.33
N ALA A 133 0.66 -15.91 -14.64
CA ALA A 133 -0.53 -16.75 -14.50
C ALA A 133 -0.96 -17.43 -15.82
N MET A 134 -0.70 -16.78 -16.97
CA MET A 134 -1.29 -17.15 -18.26
C MET A 134 -0.35 -18.02 -19.13
N ASP A 135 0.97 -17.99 -18.90
CA ASP A 135 1.90 -18.90 -19.57
C ASP A 135 2.06 -20.18 -18.74
N PRO A 136 1.60 -21.35 -19.23
CA PRO A 136 1.64 -22.59 -18.45
C PRO A 136 3.05 -23.01 -18.02
N ALA A 137 4.07 -22.72 -18.82
CA ALA A 137 5.45 -23.07 -18.49
C ALA A 137 5.99 -22.18 -17.35
N VAL A 138 5.64 -20.90 -17.37
CA VAL A 138 6.00 -19.95 -16.29
C VAL A 138 5.23 -20.29 -15.03
N ALA A 139 3.92 -20.48 -15.11
CA ALA A 139 3.06 -20.83 -13.99
C ALA A 139 3.54 -22.11 -13.30
N TYR A 140 3.82 -23.16 -14.06
CA TYR A 140 4.35 -24.42 -13.54
C TYR A 140 5.72 -24.23 -12.85
N LYS A 141 6.64 -23.52 -13.51
CA LYS A 141 8.02 -23.30 -12.99
C LYS A 141 8.02 -22.50 -11.68
N THR A 142 7.08 -21.56 -11.53
CA THR A 142 7.00 -20.67 -10.37
C THR A 142 6.01 -21.15 -9.31
N TYR A 143 5.37 -22.31 -9.51
CA TYR A 143 4.30 -22.81 -8.64
C TYR A 143 3.20 -21.77 -8.46
N PHE A 144 2.74 -21.18 -9.57
CA PHE A 144 1.72 -20.13 -9.51
C PHE A 144 0.47 -20.58 -8.75
N ALA A 145 0.07 -19.79 -7.77
CA ALA A 145 -1.21 -19.89 -7.09
C ALA A 145 -1.77 -18.48 -6.87
N PRO A 146 -3.10 -18.31 -6.81
CA PRO A 146 -3.72 -17.04 -6.42
C PRO A 146 -3.25 -16.59 -5.03
N GLN A 147 -3.15 -15.28 -4.83
CA GLN A 147 -2.60 -14.67 -3.62
C GLN A 147 -3.28 -15.16 -2.32
N GLY A 148 -4.60 -15.37 -2.36
CA GLY A 148 -5.33 -15.89 -1.20
C GLY A 148 -4.94 -17.30 -0.80
N ILE A 149 -4.56 -18.16 -1.77
CA ILE A 149 -3.99 -19.50 -1.46
C ILE A 149 -2.63 -19.32 -0.76
N GLY A 150 -1.77 -18.41 -1.23
CA GLY A 150 -0.52 -18.09 -0.54
C GLY A 150 -0.73 -17.61 0.89
N ALA A 151 -1.77 -16.79 1.14
CA ALA A 151 -2.14 -16.36 2.49
C ALA A 151 -2.62 -17.52 3.38
N ASP A 152 -3.42 -18.45 2.84
CA ASP A 152 -3.86 -19.65 3.55
C ASP A 152 -2.70 -20.62 3.81
N VAL A 153 -1.73 -20.71 2.89
CA VAL A 153 -0.47 -21.45 3.13
C VAL A 153 0.34 -20.81 4.27
N ILE A 154 0.41 -19.47 4.35
CA ILE A 154 1.03 -18.80 5.52
C ILE A 154 0.33 -19.19 6.80
N ALA A 155 -1.00 -19.10 6.85
CA ALA A 155 -1.77 -19.45 8.03
C ALA A 155 -1.50 -20.91 8.45
N THR A 156 -1.54 -21.84 7.49
CA THR A 156 -1.29 -23.27 7.73
C THR A 156 0.12 -23.53 8.24
N LYS A 157 1.12 -22.99 7.52
CA LYS A 157 2.54 -23.27 7.79
C LYS A 157 3.00 -22.70 9.12
N PHE A 158 2.46 -21.56 9.53
CA PHE A 158 2.88 -20.86 10.75
C PHE A 158 1.87 -20.95 11.89
N GLY A 159 0.88 -21.85 11.79
CA GLY A 159 -0.05 -22.18 12.86
C GLY A 159 -1.01 -21.05 13.25
N ILE A 160 -1.40 -20.22 12.28
CA ILE A 160 -2.35 -19.12 12.48
C ILE A 160 -3.76 -19.66 12.23
N SER A 161 -4.58 -19.64 13.28
CA SER A 161 -5.96 -20.13 13.21
C SER A 161 -6.90 -19.12 12.54
N ARG A 162 -8.10 -19.58 12.23
CA ARG A 162 -9.19 -18.71 11.78
C ARG A 162 -9.52 -17.63 12.84
N ASP A 163 -9.58 -18.03 14.10
CA ASP A 163 -9.91 -17.13 15.20
C ASP A 163 -8.82 -16.06 15.39
N ASP A 164 -7.53 -16.42 15.21
CA ASP A 164 -6.43 -15.44 15.23
C ASP A 164 -6.59 -14.41 14.11
N ALA A 165 -6.89 -14.88 12.89
CA ALA A 165 -7.10 -14.00 11.74
C ALA A 165 -8.30 -13.07 11.91
N ASP A 166 -9.41 -13.59 12.44
CA ASP A 166 -10.62 -12.80 12.70
C ASP A 166 -10.43 -11.81 13.86
N ALA A 167 -9.72 -12.20 14.92
CA ALA A 167 -9.38 -11.30 16.03
C ALA A 167 -8.51 -10.14 15.56
N TYR A 168 -7.49 -10.40 14.74
CA TYR A 168 -6.66 -9.36 14.14
C TYR A 168 -7.49 -8.39 13.28
N ALA A 169 -8.37 -8.93 12.42
CA ALA A 169 -9.24 -8.15 11.56
C ALA A 169 -10.17 -7.22 12.37
N LEU A 170 -10.73 -7.73 13.46
CA LEU A 170 -11.57 -6.95 14.35
C LEU A 170 -10.79 -5.81 15.02
N ASP A 171 -9.54 -6.06 15.42
CA ASP A 171 -8.68 -5.02 15.98
C ASP A 171 -8.31 -3.95 14.93
N SER A 172 -8.06 -4.33 13.67
CA SER A 172 -7.87 -3.36 12.57
C SER A 172 -9.08 -2.44 12.41
N GLN A 173 -10.30 -2.99 12.45
CA GLN A 173 -11.55 -2.19 12.38
C GLN A 173 -11.66 -1.22 13.56
N LYS A 174 -11.42 -1.66 14.77
CA LYS A 174 -11.48 -0.81 15.98
C LYS A 174 -10.45 0.32 15.94
N ARG A 175 -9.22 0.01 15.54
CA ARG A 175 -8.12 0.99 15.42
C ARG A 175 -8.43 2.02 14.35
N ALA A 176 -8.91 1.59 13.17
CA ALA A 176 -9.31 2.50 12.10
C ALA A 176 -10.45 3.43 12.55
N LYS A 177 -11.47 2.88 13.23
CA LYS A 177 -12.54 3.70 13.80
C LYS A 177 -12.01 4.74 14.77
N THR A 178 -11.19 4.34 15.73
CA THR A 178 -10.58 5.26 16.71
C THR A 178 -9.76 6.34 15.99
N ALA A 179 -8.97 5.97 14.99
CA ALA A 179 -8.16 6.92 14.23
C ALA A 179 -9.01 7.96 13.48
N TRP A 180 -10.14 7.54 12.91
CA TRP A 180 -11.10 8.45 12.29
C TRP A 180 -11.81 9.34 13.29
N ASP A 181 -12.33 8.77 14.39
CA ASP A 181 -13.02 9.53 15.44
C ASP A 181 -12.12 10.59 16.08
N GLU A 182 -10.84 10.33 16.22
CA GLU A 182 -9.84 11.26 16.76
C GLU A 182 -9.21 12.19 15.71
N GLY A 183 -9.62 12.10 14.44
CA GLY A 183 -9.12 12.95 13.37
C GLY A 183 -7.65 12.72 12.99
N ARG A 184 -7.09 11.51 13.26
CA ARG A 184 -5.68 11.19 12.99
C ARG A 184 -5.29 11.26 11.51
N PHE A 185 -6.26 11.17 10.60
CA PHE A 185 -6.05 11.26 9.15
C PHE A 185 -6.34 12.66 8.57
N ALA A 186 -6.79 13.62 9.39
CA ALA A 186 -7.25 14.93 8.90
C ALA A 186 -6.17 15.68 8.10
N ARG A 187 -4.89 15.46 8.40
CA ARG A 187 -3.80 16.12 7.69
C ARG A 187 -3.55 15.55 6.29
N SER A 188 -3.70 14.25 6.11
CA SER A 188 -3.41 13.60 4.82
C SER A 188 -4.62 13.50 3.89
N ILE A 189 -5.85 13.55 4.40
CA ILE A 189 -7.05 13.43 3.58
C ILE A 189 -7.25 14.63 2.67
N VAL A 190 -7.49 14.34 1.40
CA VAL A 190 -8.00 15.25 0.37
C VAL A 190 -9.38 14.73 -0.01
N PRO A 191 -10.47 15.40 0.41
CA PRO A 191 -11.81 15.02 -0.02
C PRO A 191 -11.89 14.93 -1.53
N VAL A 192 -12.59 13.93 -2.05
CA VAL A 192 -12.79 13.78 -3.49
C VAL A 192 -14.01 14.58 -3.91
N GLU A 193 -13.83 15.45 -4.87
CA GLU A 193 -14.85 16.35 -5.41
C GLU A 193 -15.19 15.99 -6.86
N ASP A 194 -16.41 16.30 -7.26
CA ASP A 194 -16.81 16.28 -8.66
C ASP A 194 -16.33 17.54 -9.42
N VAL A 195 -16.68 17.63 -10.69
CA VAL A 195 -16.26 18.74 -11.58
C VAL A 195 -16.83 20.12 -11.22
N ILE A 196 -17.82 20.17 -10.34
CA ILE A 196 -18.41 21.43 -9.84
C ILE A 196 -18.04 21.72 -8.38
N GLY A 197 -17.12 20.94 -7.79
CA GLY A 197 -16.63 21.14 -6.43
C GLY A 197 -17.52 20.56 -5.32
N LYS A 198 -18.48 19.67 -5.65
CA LYS A 198 -19.26 18.96 -4.66
C LYS A 198 -18.46 17.78 -4.11
N VAL A 199 -18.29 17.72 -2.79
CA VAL A 199 -17.66 16.58 -2.13
C VAL A 199 -18.49 15.31 -2.35
N LEU A 200 -17.83 14.30 -2.92
CA LEU A 200 -18.40 12.96 -3.15
C LEU A 200 -18.03 11.99 -2.03
N LEU A 201 -16.79 12.10 -1.51
CA LEU A 201 -16.31 11.26 -0.42
C LEU A 201 -15.23 12.01 0.39
N ASP A 202 -15.35 12.00 1.72
CA ASP A 202 -14.43 12.65 2.66
C ASP A 202 -13.88 11.69 3.75
N HIS A 203 -14.32 10.41 3.75
CA HIS A 203 -13.89 9.38 4.70
C HIS A 203 -13.70 8.01 4.02
N ASP A 204 -12.96 7.10 4.65
CA ASP A 204 -12.77 5.74 4.11
C ASP A 204 -14.08 4.93 4.19
N GLU A 205 -14.68 4.65 3.04
CA GLU A 205 -16.03 4.08 2.91
C GLU A 205 -16.11 2.58 3.27
N HIS A 206 -14.96 1.88 3.22
CA HIS A 206 -14.93 0.41 3.36
C HIS A 206 -15.11 -0.09 4.79
N MET A 207 -14.87 0.73 5.79
CA MET A 207 -14.87 0.34 7.20
C MET A 207 -16.16 -0.36 7.67
N ARG A 208 -16.00 -1.30 8.59
CA ARG A 208 -17.08 -2.05 9.24
C ARG A 208 -16.89 -2.02 10.77
N PRO A 209 -17.06 -0.82 11.39
CA PRO A 209 -16.77 -0.63 12.82
C PRO A 209 -17.62 -1.48 13.75
N ASP A 210 -18.78 -1.94 13.28
CA ASP A 210 -19.70 -2.79 14.04
C ASP A 210 -19.44 -4.30 13.86
N ALA A 211 -18.34 -4.69 13.20
CA ALA A 211 -17.97 -6.08 13.05
C ALA A 211 -17.74 -6.74 14.42
N THR A 212 -18.09 -8.02 14.51
CA THR A 212 -17.91 -8.84 15.72
C THR A 212 -17.27 -10.17 15.36
N MET A 213 -16.68 -10.86 16.34
CA MET A 213 -16.17 -12.22 16.12
C MET A 213 -17.25 -13.16 15.59
N GLN A 214 -18.49 -13.01 16.05
CA GLN A 214 -19.61 -13.82 15.57
C GLN A 214 -19.93 -13.52 14.10
N SER A 215 -19.95 -12.24 13.69
CA SER A 215 -20.22 -11.85 12.30
C SER A 215 -19.09 -12.32 11.36
N LEU A 216 -17.83 -12.20 11.78
CA LEU A 216 -16.68 -12.69 11.02
C LEU A 216 -16.68 -14.21 10.93
N GLY A 217 -16.90 -14.91 12.05
CA GLY A 217 -16.93 -16.37 12.12
C GLY A 217 -18.01 -17.02 11.23
N SER A 218 -19.08 -16.28 10.90
CA SER A 218 -20.13 -16.75 9.98
C SER A 218 -19.76 -16.71 8.50
N LEU A 219 -18.67 -16.00 8.13
CA LEU A 219 -18.24 -15.89 6.75
C LEU A 219 -17.53 -17.15 6.27
N LYS A 220 -17.85 -17.59 5.06
CA LYS A 220 -17.19 -18.74 4.44
C LYS A 220 -15.77 -18.37 3.97
N PRO A 221 -14.79 -19.27 4.04
CA PRO A 221 -13.49 -19.08 3.43
C PRO A 221 -13.61 -18.77 1.92
N SER A 222 -12.98 -17.68 1.48
CA SER A 222 -13.13 -17.20 0.10
C SER A 222 -12.33 -18.02 -0.91
N PHE A 223 -11.30 -18.71 -0.48
CA PHE A 223 -10.36 -19.39 -1.37
C PHE A 223 -10.47 -20.92 -1.34
N ALA A 224 -11.34 -21.49 -0.50
CA ALA A 224 -11.52 -22.93 -0.40
C ALA A 224 -11.88 -23.58 -1.75
N ALA A 225 -12.84 -23.03 -2.48
CA ALA A 225 -13.22 -23.56 -3.79
C ALA A 225 -12.06 -23.49 -4.82
N LEU A 226 -11.26 -22.42 -4.81
CA LEU A 226 -10.06 -22.31 -5.66
C LEU A 226 -8.95 -23.29 -5.28
N GLY A 227 -8.86 -23.63 -3.98
CA GLY A 227 -7.88 -24.57 -3.45
C GLY A 227 -8.26 -26.02 -3.73
N GLU A 228 -9.49 -26.41 -3.37
CA GLU A 228 -9.97 -27.79 -3.29
C GLU A 228 -10.58 -28.30 -4.61
N ASP A 229 -11.25 -27.44 -5.40
CA ASP A 229 -11.91 -27.86 -6.63
C ASP A 229 -10.89 -28.18 -7.74
N MET A 230 -11.20 -29.17 -8.57
CA MET A 230 -10.31 -29.66 -9.62
C MET A 230 -10.16 -28.67 -10.79
N PRO A 231 -8.93 -28.32 -11.22
CA PRO A 231 -7.60 -28.65 -10.65
C PRO A 231 -7.20 -27.68 -9.54
N GLY A 232 -7.49 -28.00 -8.30
CA GLY A 232 -7.31 -27.11 -7.15
C GLY A 232 -5.86 -26.64 -6.92
N PHE A 233 -5.70 -25.38 -6.52
CA PHE A 233 -4.39 -24.78 -6.23
C PHE A 233 -3.72 -25.33 -4.97
N ASP A 234 -4.45 -26.01 -4.10
CA ASP A 234 -3.88 -26.71 -2.95
C ASP A 234 -2.91 -27.80 -3.38
N THR A 235 -3.21 -28.49 -4.49
CA THR A 235 -2.28 -29.47 -5.06
C THR A 235 -0.93 -28.79 -5.41
N ILE A 236 -0.95 -27.61 -5.98
CA ILE A 236 0.26 -26.86 -6.32
C ILE A 236 1.01 -26.45 -5.03
N ALA A 237 0.28 -25.98 -4.02
CA ALA A 237 0.85 -25.61 -2.73
C ALA A 237 1.51 -26.80 -2.02
N LEU A 238 0.85 -27.97 -1.99
CA LEU A 238 1.37 -29.18 -1.37
C LEU A 238 2.54 -29.80 -2.15
N LEU A 239 2.62 -29.63 -3.46
CA LEU A 239 3.82 -29.97 -4.23
C LEU A 239 5.02 -29.14 -3.81
N ARG A 240 4.82 -27.86 -3.50
CA ARG A 240 5.89 -26.95 -3.06
C ARG A 240 6.26 -27.13 -1.60
N TYR A 241 5.26 -27.46 -0.76
CA TYR A 241 5.37 -27.65 0.69
C TYR A 241 4.91 -29.05 1.09
N PRO A 242 5.68 -30.11 0.76
CA PRO A 242 5.28 -31.50 1.00
C PRO A 242 5.20 -31.88 2.48
N GLU A 243 5.71 -31.02 3.36
CA GLU A 243 5.57 -31.17 4.81
C GLU A 243 4.16 -30.84 5.34
N LEU A 244 3.33 -30.19 4.52
CA LEU A 244 1.95 -29.86 4.89
C LEU A 244 1.01 -31.01 4.45
N GLU A 245 0.13 -31.44 5.33
CA GLU A 245 -0.88 -32.47 5.00
C GLU A 245 -2.04 -31.88 4.16
N ARG A 246 -2.36 -30.62 4.40
CA ARG A 246 -3.45 -29.89 3.73
C ARG A 246 -3.22 -28.37 3.84
N VAL A 247 -3.94 -27.58 3.06
CA VAL A 247 -4.06 -26.13 3.25
C VAL A 247 -5.33 -25.85 4.07
N ASN A 248 -5.20 -25.10 5.16
CA ASN A 248 -6.33 -24.66 5.96
C ASN A 248 -6.82 -23.31 5.45
N HIS A 249 -8.03 -23.25 4.90
CA HIS A 249 -8.61 -22.02 4.38
C HIS A 249 -9.23 -21.20 5.52
N VAL A 250 -8.55 -20.12 5.90
CA VAL A 250 -8.98 -19.25 7.00
C VAL A 250 -9.39 -17.87 6.55
N HIS A 251 -9.01 -17.46 5.31
CA HIS A 251 -9.27 -16.12 4.82
C HIS A 251 -10.61 -15.96 4.12
N HIS A 252 -11.24 -14.83 4.38
CA HIS A 252 -12.48 -14.38 3.76
C HIS A 252 -12.49 -12.84 3.67
N ALA A 253 -13.52 -12.25 3.07
CA ALA A 253 -13.61 -10.82 2.85
C ALA A 253 -13.51 -9.96 4.13
N GLY A 254 -13.77 -10.51 5.30
CA GLY A 254 -13.71 -9.80 6.58
C GLY A 254 -12.34 -9.75 7.23
N ASN A 255 -11.39 -10.63 6.83
CA ASN A 255 -10.02 -10.68 7.36
C ASN A 255 -8.95 -10.56 6.25
N SER A 256 -9.37 -10.04 5.10
CA SER A 256 -8.54 -9.71 3.94
C SER A 256 -8.72 -8.24 3.58
N SER A 257 -7.77 -7.65 2.87
CA SER A 257 -7.86 -6.26 2.43
C SER A 257 -9.07 -6.01 1.51
N GLY A 258 -9.72 -4.87 1.70
CA GLY A 258 -10.85 -4.47 0.85
C GLY A 258 -10.41 -4.02 -0.54
N ILE A 259 -11.21 -4.38 -1.55
CA ILE A 259 -11.09 -3.84 -2.91
C ILE A 259 -11.70 -2.44 -2.91
N VAL A 260 -10.90 -1.42 -3.28
CA VAL A 260 -11.28 -0.01 -3.17
C VAL A 260 -10.61 0.84 -4.25
N ASP A 261 -11.10 2.06 -4.41
CA ASP A 261 -10.54 3.09 -5.30
C ASP A 261 -9.80 4.14 -4.46
N GLY A 262 -8.71 4.71 -4.99
CA GLY A 262 -8.01 5.80 -4.32
C GLY A 262 -6.71 6.20 -4.99
N ALA A 263 -6.19 7.36 -4.56
CA ALA A 263 -4.91 7.92 -5.01
C ALA A 263 -4.15 8.55 -3.85
N ALA A 264 -2.82 8.64 -3.98
CA ALA A 264 -1.96 9.30 -3.01
C ALA A 264 -0.76 9.94 -3.70
N ALA A 265 -0.21 11.00 -3.09
CA ALA A 265 0.99 11.68 -3.54
C ALA A 265 1.85 12.12 -2.34
N VAL A 266 3.16 11.97 -2.48
CA VAL A 266 4.17 12.32 -1.48
C VAL A 266 5.19 13.25 -2.13
N LEU A 267 5.37 14.45 -1.59
CA LEU A 267 6.35 15.41 -2.04
C LEU A 267 7.71 15.10 -1.41
N VAL A 268 8.68 14.79 -2.25
CA VAL A 268 10.05 14.46 -1.86
C VAL A 268 11.02 15.47 -2.47
N GLY A 269 11.96 15.96 -1.68
CA GLY A 269 12.94 16.93 -2.19
C GLY A 269 14.21 16.97 -1.36
N ASN A 270 15.21 17.70 -1.86
CA ASN A 270 16.42 18.03 -1.13
C ASN A 270 16.22 19.25 -0.23
N LYS A 271 17.20 19.54 0.63
CA LYS A 271 17.13 20.65 1.58
C LYS A 271 17.01 22.03 0.88
N ALA A 272 17.70 22.20 -0.23
CA ALA A 272 17.70 23.49 -0.97
C ALA A 272 16.30 23.85 -1.50
N MET A 273 15.53 22.83 -1.95
CA MET A 273 14.15 23.05 -2.39
C MET A 273 13.21 23.39 -1.25
N GLY A 274 13.40 22.76 -0.07
CA GLY A 274 12.68 23.16 1.13
C GLY A 274 12.94 24.60 1.53
N GLU A 275 14.20 25.04 1.48
CA GLU A 275 14.59 26.43 1.76
C GLU A 275 14.02 27.40 0.71
N LYS A 276 14.08 27.04 -0.57
CA LYS A 276 13.51 27.85 -1.69
C LYS A 276 12.04 28.17 -1.49
N TYR A 277 11.25 27.18 -1.07
CA TYR A 277 9.79 27.33 -0.90
C TYR A 277 9.37 27.65 0.54
N GLY A 278 10.33 27.77 1.48
CA GLY A 278 10.02 28.00 2.88
C GLY A 278 9.23 26.88 3.54
N ILE A 279 9.26 25.67 3.00
CA ILE A 279 8.60 24.48 3.54
C ILE A 279 9.55 23.69 4.44
N LYS A 280 9.03 23.22 5.57
CA LYS A 280 9.83 22.44 6.53
C LYS A 280 9.73 20.96 6.19
N PRO A 281 10.86 20.23 6.20
CA PRO A 281 10.81 18.79 6.05
C PRO A 281 10.08 18.16 7.25
N ARG A 282 9.21 17.20 6.98
CA ARG A 282 8.47 16.43 7.98
C ARG A 282 9.25 15.20 8.45
N ALA A 283 9.94 14.55 7.51
CA ALA A 283 10.81 13.41 7.79
C ALA A 283 11.98 13.35 6.83
N ARG A 284 13.06 12.72 7.28
CA ARG A 284 14.18 12.29 6.46
C ARG A 284 14.00 10.82 6.08
N ILE A 285 14.32 10.46 4.84
CA ILE A 285 14.38 9.07 4.39
C ILE A 285 15.73 8.48 4.78
N LYS A 286 15.72 7.46 5.64
CA LYS A 286 16.92 6.83 6.20
C LYS A 286 17.41 5.66 5.34
N ALA A 287 16.49 4.83 4.88
CA ALA A 287 16.81 3.65 4.07
C ALA A 287 15.60 3.27 3.21
N MET A 288 15.90 2.72 2.04
CA MET A 288 14.93 2.14 1.11
C MET A 288 15.45 0.79 0.64
N ALA A 289 14.57 -0.20 0.48
CA ALA A 289 14.93 -1.51 -0.02
C ALA A 289 13.76 -2.23 -0.67
N SER A 290 14.11 -3.09 -1.63
CA SER A 290 13.23 -4.13 -2.15
C SER A 290 13.99 -5.47 -2.15
N ILE A 291 13.25 -6.59 -2.07
CA ILE A 291 13.80 -7.94 -2.06
C ILE A 291 12.85 -8.89 -2.78
N GLY A 292 13.39 -9.92 -3.43
CA GLY A 292 12.62 -11.07 -3.88
C GLY A 292 12.52 -12.13 -2.78
N SER A 293 11.43 -12.88 -2.76
CA SER A 293 11.17 -14.00 -1.86
C SER A 293 10.52 -15.17 -2.60
N GLU A 294 10.09 -16.21 -1.91
CA GLU A 294 9.48 -17.39 -2.50
C GLU A 294 8.14 -17.04 -3.18
N PRO A 295 7.94 -17.40 -4.46
CA PRO A 295 6.82 -16.88 -5.27
C PRO A 295 5.45 -17.47 -4.94
N LEU A 296 5.32 -18.71 -4.46
CA LEU A 296 4.01 -19.29 -4.14
C LEU A 296 3.42 -18.70 -2.86
N ILE A 297 4.17 -18.71 -1.75
CA ILE A 297 3.74 -18.12 -0.49
C ILE A 297 3.71 -16.60 -0.56
N MET A 298 4.47 -16.03 -1.43
CA MET A 298 4.69 -14.66 -1.90
C MET A 298 4.63 -13.54 -0.84
N LEU A 299 3.83 -13.66 0.20
CA LEU A 299 3.50 -12.57 1.10
C LEU A 299 4.42 -12.47 2.34
N THR A 300 5.47 -13.30 2.40
CA THR A 300 6.49 -13.26 3.48
C THR A 300 7.67 -12.32 3.20
N GLY A 301 7.71 -11.67 2.03
CA GLY A 301 8.75 -10.69 1.67
C GLY A 301 9.02 -9.58 2.69
N PRO A 302 8.02 -9.08 3.45
CA PRO A 302 8.21 -8.05 4.47
C PRO A 302 9.24 -8.39 5.55
N GLU A 303 9.30 -9.62 6.05
CA GLU A 303 10.27 -10.00 7.09
C GLU A 303 11.72 -9.87 6.59
N PHE A 304 11.96 -10.20 5.33
CA PHE A 304 13.29 -10.13 4.72
C PHE A 304 13.68 -8.69 4.36
N VAL A 305 12.74 -7.89 3.83
CA VAL A 305 13.03 -6.49 3.50
C VAL A 305 13.24 -5.65 4.75
N ALA A 306 12.55 -5.95 5.85
CA ALA A 306 12.76 -5.26 7.12
C ALA A 306 14.18 -5.47 7.65
N GLY A 307 14.69 -6.72 7.64
CA GLY A 307 16.09 -6.98 7.98
C GLY A 307 17.08 -6.20 7.11
N LYS A 308 16.86 -6.25 5.79
CA LYS A 308 17.70 -5.49 4.83
C LYS A 308 17.67 -3.97 5.05
N LEU A 309 16.52 -3.42 5.46
CA LEU A 309 16.38 -2.00 5.78
C LEU A 309 17.14 -1.63 7.05
N LEU A 310 16.99 -2.43 8.12
CA LEU A 310 17.69 -2.22 9.39
C LEU A 310 19.21 -2.26 9.18
N ASP A 311 19.71 -3.26 8.45
CA ASP A 311 21.14 -3.37 8.12
C ASP A 311 21.65 -2.13 7.34
N ARG A 312 20.89 -1.67 6.34
CA ARG A 312 21.26 -0.48 5.55
C ARG A 312 21.25 0.81 6.35
N ALA A 313 20.32 0.91 7.30
CA ALA A 313 20.21 2.09 8.18
C ALA A 313 21.21 2.05 9.33
N GLY A 314 21.90 0.91 9.58
CA GLY A 314 22.68 0.69 10.79
C GLY A 314 21.84 0.70 12.07
N MET A 315 20.61 0.21 11.97
CA MET A 315 19.59 0.24 13.03
C MET A 315 19.21 -1.17 13.47
N THR A 316 18.62 -1.25 14.65
CA THR A 316 18.02 -2.48 15.21
C THR A 316 16.50 -2.33 15.31
N LYS A 317 15.78 -3.42 15.60
CA LYS A 317 14.33 -3.39 15.85
C LYS A 317 13.94 -2.43 17.00
N ALA A 318 14.84 -2.26 17.96
CA ALA A 318 14.60 -1.37 19.12
C ALA A 318 14.60 0.12 18.73
N ASP A 319 15.29 0.46 17.64
CA ASP A 319 15.38 1.85 17.15
C ASP A 319 14.17 2.28 16.32
N ILE A 320 13.23 1.36 16.03
CA ILE A 320 12.00 1.65 15.28
C ILE A 320 10.84 1.82 16.25
N ASP A 321 10.24 2.99 16.28
CA ASP A 321 9.11 3.31 17.17
C ASP A 321 7.77 2.82 16.65
N LEU A 322 7.55 2.92 15.33
CA LEU A 322 6.33 2.52 14.65
C LEU A 322 6.63 1.58 13.49
N TRP A 323 5.79 0.57 13.35
CA TRP A 323 5.84 -0.38 12.26
C TRP A 323 4.54 -0.29 11.47
N GLU A 324 4.65 -0.20 10.16
CA GLU A 324 3.51 -0.24 9.25
C GLU A 324 3.73 -1.31 8.20
N LEU A 325 2.85 -2.30 8.20
CA LEU A 325 2.79 -3.33 7.16
C LEU A 325 1.40 -3.30 6.52
N ASN A 326 1.34 -3.24 5.19
CA ASN A 326 0.06 -3.35 4.51
C ASN A 326 -0.66 -4.64 4.88
N GLU A 327 -1.91 -4.52 5.31
CA GLU A 327 -2.75 -5.64 5.73
C GLU A 327 -3.41 -6.33 4.52
N ALA A 328 -2.61 -6.95 3.64
CA ALA A 328 -3.19 -7.69 2.51
C ALA A 328 -4.12 -8.82 3.00
N PHE A 329 -3.69 -9.55 4.02
CA PHE A 329 -4.42 -10.59 4.75
C PHE A 329 -3.97 -10.59 6.20
N ALA A 330 -4.83 -11.01 7.12
CA ALA A 330 -4.51 -11.06 8.54
C ALA A 330 -3.29 -11.94 8.84
N SER A 331 -3.17 -13.12 8.19
CA SER A 331 -2.03 -14.02 8.37
C SER A 331 -0.69 -13.40 8.01
N VAL A 332 -0.67 -12.47 7.07
CA VAL A 332 0.55 -11.79 6.64
C VAL A 332 1.12 -10.93 7.78
N VAL A 333 0.27 -10.18 8.44
CA VAL A 333 0.69 -9.33 9.57
C VAL A 333 1.03 -10.19 10.79
N LEU A 334 0.21 -11.19 11.11
CA LEU A 334 0.47 -12.10 12.21
C LEU A 334 1.80 -12.85 12.02
N ARG A 335 2.08 -13.35 10.82
CA ARG A 335 3.38 -13.95 10.49
C ARG A 335 4.53 -12.97 10.63
N TYR A 336 4.36 -11.75 10.15
CA TYR A 336 5.37 -10.71 10.27
C TYR A 336 5.67 -10.39 11.74
N MET A 337 4.64 -10.28 12.58
CA MET A 337 4.80 -10.08 14.03
C MET A 337 5.58 -11.24 14.68
N GLN A 338 5.26 -12.49 14.30
CA GLN A 338 6.01 -13.67 14.77
C GLN A 338 7.48 -13.61 14.33
N ALA A 339 7.75 -13.31 13.04
CA ALA A 339 9.10 -13.30 12.49
C ALA A 339 9.98 -12.19 13.07
N MET A 340 9.39 -11.03 13.28
CA MET A 340 10.10 -9.85 13.79
C MET A 340 10.03 -9.70 15.31
N ASP A 341 9.31 -10.58 16.00
CA ASP A 341 9.06 -10.52 17.45
C ASP A 341 8.52 -9.13 17.86
N LEU A 342 7.40 -8.75 17.22
CA LEU A 342 6.80 -7.43 17.41
C LEU A 342 5.57 -7.50 18.29
N ASP A 343 5.49 -6.55 19.22
CA ASP A 343 4.26 -6.27 19.96
C ASP A 343 3.20 -5.63 19.05
N HIS A 344 1.96 -6.11 19.16
CA HIS A 344 0.84 -5.60 18.36
C HIS A 344 0.58 -4.09 18.59
N GLY A 345 0.93 -3.55 19.77
CA GLY A 345 0.81 -2.12 20.06
C GLY A 345 1.75 -1.21 19.27
N ARG A 346 2.73 -1.77 18.55
CA ARG A 346 3.72 -1.02 17.75
C ARG A 346 3.49 -1.10 16.24
N ILE A 347 2.58 -1.96 15.77
CA ILE A 347 2.32 -2.18 14.35
C ILE A 347 0.88 -1.82 14.00
N ASN A 348 0.70 -1.13 12.87
CA ASN A 348 -0.60 -0.74 12.30
C ASN A 348 -1.53 -0.10 13.35
N VAL A 349 -0.99 0.83 14.12
CA VAL A 349 -1.67 1.40 15.30
C VAL A 349 -2.94 2.19 14.98
N ASN A 350 -3.12 2.55 13.72
CA ASN A 350 -4.30 3.26 13.19
C ASN A 350 -5.21 2.36 12.34
N GLY A 351 -5.07 1.03 12.48
CA GLY A 351 -5.71 0.08 11.57
C GLY A 351 -5.05 0.09 10.18
N GLY A 352 -5.58 -0.68 9.25
CA GLY A 352 -4.96 -0.82 7.93
C GLY A 352 -5.94 -1.24 6.83
N ALA A 353 -5.44 -1.95 5.84
CA ALA A 353 -6.17 -2.28 4.62
C ALA A 353 -7.34 -3.25 4.81
N ILE A 354 -7.35 -4.04 5.87
CA ILE A 354 -8.49 -4.91 6.22
C ILE A 354 -9.71 -4.02 6.56
N ALA A 355 -9.48 -2.94 7.30
CA ALA A 355 -10.54 -2.02 7.67
C ALA A 355 -10.83 -1.01 6.56
N MET A 356 -9.82 -0.36 6.01
CA MET A 356 -9.97 0.81 5.14
C MET A 356 -9.86 0.48 3.64
N GLY A 357 -9.28 -0.66 3.27
CA GLY A 357 -9.10 -1.08 1.88
C GLY A 357 -7.71 -0.84 1.32
N HIS A 358 -7.46 -1.43 0.13
CA HIS A 358 -6.15 -1.52 -0.52
C HIS A 358 -6.24 -1.14 -2.01
N PRO A 359 -6.25 0.18 -2.36
CA PRO A 359 -6.10 0.60 -3.76
C PRO A 359 -4.64 0.33 -4.17
N LEU A 360 -4.41 -0.77 -4.90
CA LEU A 360 -3.11 -1.43 -5.06
C LEU A 360 -1.97 -0.46 -5.36
N GLY A 361 -2.12 0.35 -6.40
CA GLY A 361 -1.10 1.29 -6.86
C GLY A 361 -0.82 2.45 -5.90
N ALA A 362 -1.79 2.82 -5.07
CA ALA A 362 -1.69 3.98 -4.16
C ALA A 362 -1.28 3.60 -2.73
N THR A 363 -1.57 2.38 -2.29
CA THR A 363 -1.49 1.98 -0.87
C THR A 363 -0.14 2.27 -0.23
N GLY A 364 0.95 2.00 -0.93
CA GLY A 364 2.28 2.21 -0.36
C GLY A 364 2.55 3.66 0.06
N ALA A 365 2.12 4.62 -0.74
CA ALA A 365 2.20 6.05 -0.41
C ALA A 365 1.21 6.43 0.70
N MET A 366 0.01 5.82 0.73
CA MET A 366 -0.98 6.05 1.79
C MET A 366 -0.48 5.59 3.16
N VAL A 367 0.11 4.38 3.24
CA VAL A 367 0.64 3.82 4.49
C VAL A 367 1.84 4.63 4.98
N LEU A 368 2.70 5.09 4.07
CA LEU A 368 3.80 5.99 4.41
C LEU A 368 3.29 7.31 5.01
N GLY A 369 2.28 7.93 4.41
CA GLY A 369 1.63 9.14 4.95
C GLY A 369 1.01 8.89 6.32
N THR A 370 0.36 7.75 6.53
CA THR A 370 -0.21 7.35 7.83
C THR A 370 0.88 7.22 8.90
N ALA A 371 2.00 6.56 8.57
CA ALA A 371 3.15 6.45 9.48
C ALA A 371 3.73 7.82 9.85
N LEU A 372 3.88 8.70 8.86
CA LEU A 372 4.39 10.05 9.05
C LEU A 372 3.50 10.89 9.96
N ASP A 373 2.18 10.91 9.70
CA ASP A 373 1.20 11.63 10.53
C ASP A 373 1.20 11.08 11.96
N GLU A 374 1.32 9.77 12.14
CA GLU A 374 1.36 9.14 13.46
C GLU A 374 2.66 9.43 14.24
N LEU A 375 3.82 9.49 13.57
CA LEU A 375 5.07 9.93 14.18
C LEU A 375 4.94 11.35 14.74
N GLU A 376 4.36 12.26 13.96
CA GLU A 376 4.13 13.64 14.40
C GLU A 376 3.14 13.73 15.55
N ARG A 377 1.99 13.03 15.44
CA ARG A 377 0.94 13.02 16.47
C ARG A 377 1.43 12.46 17.80
N SER A 378 2.17 11.36 17.77
CA SER A 378 2.63 10.64 18.97
C SER A 378 3.96 11.16 19.53
N GLY A 379 4.64 12.05 18.82
CA GLY A 379 5.97 12.55 19.20
C GLY A 379 7.10 11.53 19.03
N LYS A 380 6.83 10.40 18.34
CA LYS A 380 7.82 9.35 18.06
C LYS A 380 8.77 9.75 16.95
N GLY A 381 9.94 9.08 16.85
CA GLY A 381 11.03 9.49 15.98
C GLY A 381 11.11 8.70 14.68
N THR A 382 10.88 7.39 14.70
CA THR A 382 11.21 6.51 13.57
C THR A 382 10.06 5.59 13.20
N ALA A 383 9.89 5.36 11.90
CA ALA A 383 8.95 4.36 11.39
C ALA A 383 9.58 3.51 10.29
N LEU A 384 9.27 2.21 10.30
CA LEU A 384 9.53 1.28 9.21
C LEU A 384 8.20 0.93 8.55
N VAL A 385 8.09 1.26 7.26
CA VAL A 385 6.93 1.00 6.43
C VAL A 385 7.30 -0.03 5.38
N ASN A 386 6.51 -1.10 5.26
CA ASN A 386 6.73 -2.11 4.23
C ASN A 386 5.43 -2.74 3.70
N LEU A 387 5.56 -3.39 2.55
CA LEU A 387 4.46 -4.07 1.89
C LEU A 387 4.93 -5.45 1.40
N CYS A 388 4.03 -6.43 1.54
CA CYS A 388 4.12 -7.68 0.79
C CYS A 388 3.68 -7.42 -0.66
N VAL A 389 4.22 -8.22 -1.58
CA VAL A 389 4.10 -7.97 -3.00
C VAL A 389 3.85 -9.29 -3.74
N GLY A 390 2.95 -9.26 -4.69
CA GLY A 390 2.69 -10.40 -5.59
C GLY A 390 3.98 -10.97 -6.20
N ALA A 391 3.96 -12.22 -6.63
CA ALA A 391 5.10 -12.96 -7.16
C ALA A 391 6.29 -13.12 -6.20
N GLY A 392 6.10 -12.92 -4.89
CA GLY A 392 7.14 -13.12 -3.88
C GLY A 392 8.15 -11.98 -3.83
N MET A 393 7.75 -10.83 -3.31
CA MET A 393 8.63 -9.69 -3.07
C MET A 393 8.26 -8.96 -1.78
N GLY A 394 9.17 -8.10 -1.30
CA GLY A 394 8.92 -7.12 -0.26
C GLY A 394 9.55 -5.78 -0.62
N THR A 395 8.88 -4.68 -0.37
CA THR A 395 9.40 -3.31 -0.52
C THR A 395 9.18 -2.54 0.75
N GLY A 396 10.15 -1.71 1.14
CA GLY A 396 10.01 -0.92 2.37
C GLY A 396 10.91 0.31 2.41
N ILE A 397 10.66 1.12 3.41
CA ILE A 397 11.34 2.38 3.71
C ILE A 397 11.44 2.58 5.22
N ILE A 398 12.53 3.19 5.69
CA ILE A 398 12.64 3.74 7.05
C ILE A 398 12.66 5.25 6.94
N ILE A 399 11.79 5.90 7.70
CA ILE A 399 11.72 7.35 7.84
C ILE A 399 12.02 7.77 9.27
N GLU A 400 12.64 8.95 9.43
CA GLU A 400 12.96 9.58 10.69
C GLU A 400 12.32 10.98 10.71
N ARG A 401 11.45 11.24 11.69
CA ARG A 401 10.79 12.54 11.90
C ARG A 401 11.82 13.62 12.24
N ILE A 402 11.61 14.82 11.73
CA ILE A 402 12.46 15.99 11.96
C ILE A 402 11.75 16.97 12.91
#